data_eec07eef9203a2488b41cabb45614a3a
#
_entry.id   eec07eef9203a2488b41cabb45614a3a
#
_cell.length_a   1.000
_cell.length_b   1.000
_cell.length_c   1.000
_cell.angle_alpha   90.00
_cell.angle_beta   90.00
_cell.angle_gamma   90.00
#
_symmetry.space_group_name_H-M   'P 1'
#
loop_
_entity.id
_entity.type
_entity.pdbx_description
1 polymer ?
#
loop_
_entity_poly.entity_id
_entity_poly.type
_entity_poly.pdbx_seq_one_letter_code
_entity_poly.pdbx_strand_id
1 'polypeptide(L)'
;NKLISTKPEKRAQVLEWLMFQMGGVGPMMGQANVFFRYFPEKIQPAIDRYQNESRRLFEVLDTHLKDNEWLADEYSIADIANWCWVRTHKWSGVSTDGLENLERWKDAMYEQPGMLKGIKVPIEIKIDKNLDDEEKTKEFIKNAQKMVKK
;
A
#
# COMPACT_ATOMS: atom_id res chain seq x y z
N ASN A 1 -16.41 4.34 -19.23
CA ASN A 1 -15.35 3.80 -18.37
C ASN A 1 -15.08 4.78 -17.23
N LYS A 2 -15.51 4.41 -16.01
CA LYS A 2 -15.47 5.32 -14.85
C LYS A 2 -14.09 5.40 -14.16
N LEU A 3 -13.21 4.41 -14.33
CA LEU A 3 -11.96 4.29 -13.57
C LEU A 3 -10.70 4.26 -14.43
N ILE A 4 -10.84 4.30 -15.73
CA ILE A 4 -9.74 4.42 -16.69
C ILE A 4 -10.25 5.15 -17.95
N SER A 5 -9.55 6.20 -18.34
CA SER A 5 -9.91 7.01 -19.51
C SER A 5 -9.79 6.21 -20.81
N THR A 6 -10.63 6.55 -21.79
CA THR A 6 -10.49 6.08 -23.16
C THR A 6 -9.59 7.00 -24.00
N LYS A 7 -9.29 8.22 -23.52
CA LYS A 7 -8.37 9.15 -24.18
C LYS A 7 -6.94 8.65 -23.98
N PRO A 8 -6.14 8.48 -25.06
CA PRO A 8 -4.83 7.85 -24.98
C PRO A 8 -3.88 8.46 -23.95
N GLU A 9 -3.81 9.80 -23.89
CA GLU A 9 -2.90 10.54 -23.00
C GLU A 9 -3.28 10.31 -21.53
N LYS A 10 -4.55 10.47 -21.18
CA LYS A 10 -5.05 10.23 -19.81
C LYS A 10 -4.94 8.75 -19.43
N ARG A 11 -5.16 7.85 -20.39
CA ARG A 11 -4.99 6.42 -20.17
C ARG A 11 -3.52 6.06 -19.89
N ALA A 12 -2.58 6.69 -20.59
CA ALA A 12 -1.16 6.49 -20.37
C ALA A 12 -0.75 6.87 -18.93
N GLN A 13 -1.22 8.02 -18.42
CA GLN A 13 -0.98 8.44 -17.04
C GLN A 13 -1.53 7.43 -16.01
N VAL A 14 -2.74 6.93 -16.21
CA VAL A 14 -3.30 5.89 -15.32
C VAL A 14 -2.45 4.62 -15.34
N LEU A 15 -2.01 4.19 -16.52
CA LEU A 15 -1.17 2.99 -16.66
C LEU A 15 0.23 3.20 -16.05
N GLU A 16 0.82 4.38 -16.18
CA GLU A 16 2.10 4.73 -15.54
C GLU A 16 2.04 4.51 -14.03
N TRP A 17 1.07 5.10 -13.35
CA TRP A 17 0.91 4.95 -11.90
C TRP A 17 0.43 3.57 -11.48
N LEU A 18 -0.31 2.88 -12.33
CA LEU A 18 -0.63 1.47 -12.09
C LEU A 18 0.63 0.60 -12.16
N MET A 19 1.51 0.83 -13.17
CA MET A 19 2.77 0.10 -13.28
C MET A 19 3.77 0.49 -12.19
N PHE A 20 3.76 1.73 -11.71
CA PHE A 20 4.53 2.15 -10.54
C PHE A 20 4.16 1.30 -9.30
N GLN A 21 2.87 1.02 -9.10
CA GLN A 21 2.43 0.09 -8.06
C GLN A 21 2.91 -1.34 -8.34
N MET A 22 2.69 -1.85 -9.55
CA MET A 22 2.97 -3.23 -9.93
C MET A 22 4.47 -3.56 -9.89
N GLY A 23 5.33 -2.63 -10.32
CA GLY A 23 6.78 -2.79 -10.36
C GLY A 23 7.53 -2.31 -9.11
N GLY A 24 6.89 -1.49 -8.29
CA GLY A 24 7.51 -0.81 -7.16
C GLY A 24 6.79 -1.05 -5.82
N VAL A 25 5.73 -0.29 -5.57
CA VAL A 25 5.08 -0.23 -4.26
C VAL A 25 4.65 -1.61 -3.75
N GLY A 26 3.93 -2.37 -4.56
CA GLY A 26 3.45 -3.70 -4.20
C GLY A 26 4.57 -4.68 -3.88
N PRO A 27 5.52 -4.91 -4.80
CA PRO A 27 6.65 -5.80 -4.56
C PRO A 27 7.50 -5.42 -3.35
N MET A 28 7.85 -4.14 -3.18
CA MET A 28 8.71 -3.72 -2.07
C MET A 28 8.01 -3.84 -0.72
N MET A 29 6.77 -3.39 -0.61
CA MET A 29 5.98 -3.58 0.62
C MET A 29 5.68 -5.05 0.91
N GLY A 30 5.47 -5.86 -0.13
CA GLY A 30 5.31 -7.30 0.02
C GLY A 30 6.54 -7.95 0.65
N GLN A 31 7.73 -7.61 0.18
CA GLN A 31 8.99 -8.09 0.77
C GLN A 31 9.23 -7.50 2.18
N ALA A 32 8.88 -6.22 2.41
CA ALA A 32 8.92 -5.64 3.75
C ALA A 32 8.06 -6.45 4.72
N ASN A 33 6.84 -6.83 4.34
CA ASN A 33 5.97 -7.69 5.14
C ASN A 33 6.63 -9.05 5.45
N VAL A 34 7.23 -9.68 4.44
CA VAL A 34 7.89 -10.98 4.60
C VAL A 34 9.01 -10.89 5.64
N PHE A 35 9.98 -10.03 5.45
CA PHE A 35 11.16 -9.96 6.32
C PHE A 35 10.87 -9.33 7.68
N PHE A 36 9.96 -8.36 7.76
CA PHE A 36 9.60 -7.72 9.02
C PHE A 36 8.65 -8.56 9.88
N ARG A 37 7.70 -9.32 9.26
CA ARG A 37 6.64 -10.03 9.99
C ARG A 37 6.70 -11.54 9.89
N TYR A 38 6.94 -12.08 8.69
CA TYR A 38 6.66 -13.49 8.42
C TYR A 38 7.92 -14.36 8.43
N PHE A 39 9.07 -13.82 8.11
CA PHE A 39 10.29 -14.60 8.10
C PHE A 39 10.66 -15.03 9.54
N PRO A 40 11.06 -16.31 9.77
CA PRO A 40 11.29 -16.81 11.13
C PRO A 40 12.51 -16.15 11.79
N GLU A 41 13.50 -15.75 10.99
CA GLU A 41 14.71 -15.08 11.46
C GLU A 41 14.64 -13.58 11.13
N LYS A 42 15.17 -12.73 12.01
CA LYS A 42 15.27 -11.30 11.77
C LYS A 42 16.55 -10.97 10.98
N ILE A 43 16.39 -10.77 9.68
CA ILE A 43 17.47 -10.39 8.78
C ILE A 43 17.42 -8.87 8.62
N GLN A 44 18.05 -8.14 9.57
CA GLN A 44 17.95 -6.69 9.64
C GLN A 44 18.32 -5.98 8.34
N PRO A 45 19.40 -6.36 7.62
CA PRO A 45 19.72 -5.71 6.33
C PRO A 45 18.62 -5.85 5.27
N ALA A 46 17.88 -6.97 5.26
CA ALA A 46 16.75 -7.15 4.35
C ALA A 46 15.54 -6.31 4.78
N ILE A 47 15.25 -6.26 6.08
CA ILE A 47 14.19 -5.41 6.63
C ILE A 47 14.45 -3.96 6.23
N ASP A 48 15.64 -3.44 6.53
CA ASP A 48 16.03 -2.06 6.23
C ASP A 48 15.96 -1.76 4.74
N ARG A 49 16.44 -2.67 3.91
CA ARG A 49 16.42 -2.53 2.45
C ARG A 49 15.01 -2.33 1.91
N TYR A 50 14.07 -3.19 2.31
CA TYR A 50 12.70 -3.14 1.76
C TYR A 50 11.84 -2.06 2.41
N GLN A 51 12.03 -1.76 3.69
CA GLN A 51 11.35 -0.64 4.34
C GLN A 51 11.82 0.71 3.79
N ASN A 52 13.13 0.92 3.62
CA ASN A 52 13.68 2.14 3.06
C ASN A 52 13.23 2.35 1.60
N GLU A 53 13.22 1.31 0.77
CA GLU A 53 12.73 1.44 -0.59
C GLU A 53 11.23 1.71 -0.64
N SER A 54 10.43 1.05 0.20
CA SER A 54 9.00 1.36 0.32
C SER A 54 8.77 2.81 0.73
N ARG A 55 9.56 3.31 1.70
CA ARG A 55 9.51 4.72 2.11
C ARG A 55 9.86 5.65 0.95
N ARG A 56 10.93 5.38 0.21
CA ARG A 56 11.31 6.17 -0.97
C ARG A 56 10.19 6.23 -2.02
N LEU A 57 9.51 5.11 -2.26
CA LEU A 57 8.37 5.08 -3.18
C LEU A 57 7.19 5.91 -2.66
N PHE A 58 6.96 5.94 -1.35
CA PHE A 58 5.97 6.83 -0.74
C PHE A 58 6.33 8.31 -0.90
N GLU A 59 7.61 8.66 -0.83
CA GLU A 59 8.10 10.03 -1.09
C GLU A 59 7.86 10.46 -2.53
N VAL A 60 7.99 9.53 -3.49
CA VAL A 60 7.63 9.80 -4.90
C VAL A 60 6.13 10.07 -5.03
N LEU A 61 5.27 9.27 -4.38
CA LEU A 61 3.83 9.50 -4.37
C LEU A 61 3.49 10.84 -3.71
N ASP A 62 4.09 11.14 -2.56
CA ASP A 62 3.85 12.41 -1.83
C ASP A 62 4.24 13.62 -2.67
N THR A 63 5.42 13.57 -3.28
CA THR A 63 5.91 14.65 -4.16
C THR A 63 4.95 14.91 -5.32
N HIS A 64 4.47 13.85 -5.96
CA HIS A 64 3.50 13.97 -7.05
C HIS A 64 2.14 14.53 -6.57
N LEU A 65 1.68 14.03 -5.43
CA LEU A 65 0.39 14.42 -4.84
C LEU A 65 0.38 15.86 -4.28
N LYS A 66 1.53 16.52 -4.19
CA LYS A 66 1.62 17.92 -3.78
C LYS A 66 0.77 18.84 -4.68
N ASP A 67 0.84 18.61 -5.97
CA ASP A 67 0.18 19.42 -6.99
C ASP A 67 -1.02 18.70 -7.64
N ASN A 68 -1.33 17.49 -7.19
CA ASN A 68 -2.37 16.65 -7.76
C ASN A 68 -3.28 16.09 -6.67
N GLU A 69 -4.59 16.08 -6.93
CA GLU A 69 -5.57 15.45 -6.03
C GLU A 69 -5.48 13.91 -6.09
N TRP A 70 -5.30 13.37 -7.31
CA TRP A 70 -5.22 11.94 -7.62
C TRP A 70 -3.92 11.62 -8.35
N LEU A 71 -3.54 10.33 -8.42
CA LEU A 71 -2.33 9.89 -9.10
C LEU A 71 -2.36 10.10 -10.62
N ALA A 72 -3.54 10.04 -11.22
CA ALA A 72 -3.77 10.52 -12.58
C ALA A 72 -4.65 11.78 -12.51
N ASP A 73 -5.01 12.32 -13.65
CA ASP A 73 -5.82 13.54 -13.75
C ASP A 73 -7.18 13.43 -12.98
N GLU A 74 -7.71 12.21 -12.89
CA GLU A 74 -8.97 11.90 -12.20
C GLU A 74 -8.80 10.62 -11.35
N TYR A 75 -9.66 10.44 -10.34
CA TYR A 75 -9.73 9.19 -9.56
C TYR A 75 -9.81 7.96 -10.46
N SER A 76 -8.93 7.00 -10.27
CA SER A 76 -8.71 5.90 -11.20
C SER A 76 -8.33 4.57 -10.53
N ILE A 77 -8.18 3.53 -11.35
CA ILE A 77 -7.62 2.25 -10.88
C ILE A 77 -6.20 2.36 -10.34
N ALA A 78 -5.44 3.38 -10.72
CA ALA A 78 -4.10 3.62 -10.20
C ALA A 78 -4.13 4.01 -8.72
N ASP A 79 -5.09 4.88 -8.34
CA ASP A 79 -5.31 5.24 -6.92
C ASP A 79 -5.71 4.02 -6.10
N ILE A 80 -6.65 3.24 -6.60
CA ILE A 80 -7.14 2.03 -5.93
C ILE A 80 -5.99 1.06 -5.68
N ALA A 81 -5.18 0.78 -6.69
CA ALA A 81 -4.10 -0.19 -6.62
C ALA A 81 -3.00 0.25 -5.63
N ASN A 82 -2.54 1.51 -5.71
CA ASN A 82 -1.54 2.05 -4.81
C ASN A 82 -2.05 2.13 -3.36
N TRP A 83 -3.28 2.61 -3.17
CA TRP A 83 -3.87 2.77 -1.85
C TRP A 83 -4.00 1.45 -1.09
N CYS A 84 -4.34 0.36 -1.77
CA CYS A 84 -4.43 -0.95 -1.13
C CYS A 84 -3.14 -1.35 -0.39
N TRP A 85 -2.00 -0.89 -0.87
CA TRP A 85 -0.71 -1.09 -0.23
C TRP A 85 -0.39 0.00 0.79
N VAL A 86 -0.50 1.28 0.41
CA VAL A 86 -0.14 2.41 1.26
C VAL A 86 -0.93 2.39 2.59
N ARG A 87 -2.22 2.10 2.56
CA ARG A 87 -3.05 2.04 3.78
C ARG A 87 -2.55 1.03 4.81
N THR A 88 -1.76 0.04 4.40
CA THR A 88 -1.23 -1.01 5.29
C THR A 88 0.23 -0.78 5.69
N HIS A 89 0.74 0.45 5.52
CA HIS A 89 2.13 0.82 5.77
C HIS A 89 2.65 0.44 7.16
N LYS A 90 1.82 0.58 8.19
CA LYS A 90 2.16 0.19 9.57
C LYS A 90 2.44 -1.29 9.71
N TRP A 91 1.73 -2.13 8.95
CA TRP A 91 1.98 -3.57 8.94
C TRP A 91 3.36 -3.90 8.38
N SER A 92 3.80 -3.16 7.37
CA SER A 92 5.13 -3.29 6.77
C SER A 92 6.24 -2.62 7.60
N GLY A 93 5.88 -1.88 8.66
CA GLY A 93 6.82 -1.10 9.45
C GLY A 93 7.38 0.13 8.73
N VAL A 94 6.63 0.66 7.76
CA VAL A 94 7.03 1.84 6.98
C VAL A 94 6.33 3.07 7.55
N SER A 95 7.10 4.10 7.94
CA SER A 95 6.55 5.37 8.41
C SER A 95 6.06 6.22 7.22
N THR A 96 5.02 7.01 7.48
CA THR A 96 4.53 8.07 6.60
C THR A 96 4.76 9.46 7.18
N ASP A 97 5.55 9.57 8.26
CA ASP A 97 5.84 10.85 8.92
C ASP A 97 6.43 11.86 7.94
N GLY A 98 5.86 13.07 7.91
CA GLY A 98 6.29 14.14 7.00
C GLY A 98 5.82 13.99 5.54
N LEU A 99 4.94 13.03 5.24
CA LEU A 99 4.33 12.84 3.91
C LEU A 99 2.87 13.32 3.95
N GLU A 100 2.68 14.62 4.07
CA GLU A 100 1.36 15.24 4.30
C GLU A 100 0.43 15.10 3.10
N ASN A 101 0.96 15.13 1.87
CA ASN A 101 0.18 14.98 0.66
C ASN A 101 -0.28 13.52 0.47
N LEU A 102 0.58 12.56 0.81
CA LEU A 102 0.25 11.14 0.82
C LEU A 102 -0.85 10.85 1.86
N GLU A 103 -0.75 11.41 3.07
CA GLU A 103 -1.76 11.26 4.11
C GLU A 103 -3.11 11.85 3.68
N ARG A 104 -3.10 13.09 3.14
CA ARG A 104 -4.30 13.72 2.57
C ARG A 104 -4.98 12.82 1.52
N TRP A 105 -4.20 12.32 0.56
CA TRP A 105 -4.71 11.43 -0.48
C TRP A 105 -5.22 10.11 0.12
N LYS A 106 -4.50 9.53 1.07
CA LYS A 106 -4.91 8.29 1.75
C LYS A 106 -6.28 8.46 2.43
N ASP A 107 -6.52 9.61 3.08
CA ASP A 107 -7.79 9.91 3.74
C ASP A 107 -8.91 10.16 2.71
N ALA A 108 -8.65 10.90 1.63
CA ALA A 108 -9.60 11.10 0.54
C ALA A 108 -10.06 9.77 -0.10
N MET A 109 -9.15 8.79 -0.15
CA MET A 109 -9.49 7.44 -0.61
C MET A 109 -10.46 6.70 0.33
N TYR A 110 -10.39 6.91 1.66
CA TYR A 110 -11.35 6.36 2.61
C TYR A 110 -12.76 6.93 2.43
N GLU A 111 -12.89 8.13 1.87
CA GLU A 111 -14.19 8.74 1.59
C GLU A 111 -14.88 8.14 0.35
N GLN A 112 -14.15 7.38 -0.48
CA GLN A 112 -14.71 6.75 -1.67
C GLN A 112 -15.60 5.55 -1.28
N PRO A 113 -16.91 5.57 -1.63
CA PRO A 113 -17.85 4.51 -1.20
C PRO A 113 -17.46 3.10 -1.65
N GLY A 114 -16.80 2.99 -2.80
CA GLY A 114 -16.29 1.72 -3.33
C GLY A 114 -15.17 1.14 -2.48
N MET A 115 -14.31 1.99 -1.93
CA MET A 115 -13.19 1.58 -1.08
C MET A 115 -13.68 1.04 0.26
N LEU A 116 -14.60 1.75 0.93
CA LEU A 116 -15.23 1.31 2.19
C LEU A 116 -15.97 -0.03 2.07
N LYS A 117 -16.54 -0.31 0.89
CA LYS A 117 -17.15 -1.62 0.62
C LYS A 117 -16.09 -2.68 0.33
N GLY A 118 -15.09 -2.33 -0.48
CA GLY A 118 -14.05 -3.27 -0.93
C GLY A 118 -13.21 -3.83 0.21
N ILE A 119 -12.83 -3.02 1.21
CA ILE A 119 -12.03 -3.48 2.36
C ILE A 119 -12.77 -4.49 3.27
N LYS A 120 -14.08 -4.65 3.09
CA LYS A 120 -14.91 -5.59 3.86
C LYS A 120 -15.14 -6.93 3.15
N VAL A 121 -14.56 -7.14 1.96
CA VAL A 121 -14.81 -8.33 1.14
C VAL A 121 -13.53 -9.17 1.01
N PRO A 122 -13.59 -10.50 1.21
CA PRO A 122 -14.75 -11.31 1.65
C PRO A 122 -15.05 -11.15 3.15
N ILE A 123 -14.09 -10.70 3.93
CA ILE A 123 -14.18 -10.37 5.36
C ILE A 123 -13.40 -9.11 5.66
N GLU A 124 -13.86 -8.32 6.61
CA GLU A 124 -13.16 -7.11 7.03
C GLU A 124 -11.86 -7.48 7.79
N ILE A 125 -10.72 -7.21 7.17
CA ILE A 125 -9.41 -7.34 7.82
C ILE A 125 -9.02 -5.98 8.40
N LYS A 126 -9.13 -5.83 9.71
CA LYS A 126 -8.77 -4.60 10.45
C LYS A 126 -7.27 -4.62 10.76
N ILE A 127 -6.43 -4.47 9.74
CA ILE A 127 -4.96 -4.56 9.91
C ILE A 127 -4.47 -3.56 10.96
N ASP A 128 -4.96 -2.31 10.92
CA ASP A 128 -4.53 -1.27 11.85
C ASP A 128 -5.04 -1.50 13.28
N LYS A 129 -6.25 -2.06 13.46
CA LYS A 129 -6.81 -2.41 14.77
C LYS A 129 -6.31 -3.74 15.31
N ASN A 130 -5.87 -4.64 14.43
CA ASN A 130 -5.30 -5.93 14.84
C ASN A 130 -3.85 -5.78 15.31
N LEU A 131 -3.17 -4.67 15.01
CA LEU A 131 -1.85 -4.37 15.60
C LEU A 131 -1.95 -4.19 17.12
N ASP A 132 -3.09 -3.73 17.62
CA ASP A 132 -3.36 -3.56 19.06
C ASP A 132 -3.81 -4.88 19.74
N ASP A 133 -4.21 -5.90 18.94
CA ASP A 133 -4.58 -7.23 19.43
C ASP A 133 -3.42 -8.21 19.16
N GLU A 134 -2.56 -8.34 20.16
CA GLU A 134 -1.35 -9.17 20.05
C GLU A 134 -1.64 -10.64 19.72
N GLU A 135 -2.73 -11.22 20.23
CA GLU A 135 -3.06 -12.63 20.01
C GLU A 135 -3.45 -12.88 18.56
N LYS A 136 -4.35 -12.07 18.00
CA LYS A 136 -4.75 -12.17 16.60
C LYS A 136 -3.60 -11.88 15.64
N THR A 137 -2.76 -10.91 16.00
CA THR A 137 -1.55 -10.60 15.25
C THR A 137 -0.60 -11.79 15.22
N LYS A 138 -0.34 -12.42 16.36
CA LYS A 138 0.52 -13.62 16.45
C LYS A 138 -0.05 -14.80 15.65
N GLU A 139 -1.35 -15.03 15.73
CA GLU A 139 -2.02 -16.10 14.96
C GLU A 139 -1.91 -15.85 13.44
N PHE A 140 -2.18 -14.64 12.99
CA PHE A 140 -2.05 -14.26 11.59
C PHE A 140 -0.62 -14.44 11.09
N ILE A 141 0.38 -13.98 11.84
CA ILE A 141 1.80 -14.15 11.52
C ILE A 141 2.17 -15.65 11.44
N LYS A 142 1.74 -16.45 12.39
CA LYS A 142 1.99 -17.90 12.41
C LYS A 142 1.41 -18.60 11.17
N ASN A 143 0.24 -18.19 10.72
CA ASN A 143 -0.36 -18.72 9.51
C ASN A 143 0.37 -18.25 8.24
N ALA A 144 0.79 -16.99 8.18
CA ALA A 144 1.57 -16.44 7.08
C ALA A 144 2.97 -17.08 6.98
N GLN A 145 3.60 -17.41 8.10
CA GLN A 145 4.90 -18.12 8.13
C GLN A 145 4.85 -19.49 7.42
N LYS A 146 3.71 -20.16 7.44
CA LYS A 146 3.54 -21.45 6.73
C LYS A 146 3.70 -21.30 5.21
N MET A 147 3.39 -20.12 4.67
CA MET A 147 3.55 -19.83 3.23
C MET A 147 5.00 -19.53 2.84
N VAL A 148 5.79 -19.02 3.79
CA VAL A 148 7.19 -18.59 3.55
C VAL A 148 8.16 -19.76 3.75
N LYS A 149 7.79 -20.76 4.52
CA LYS A 149 8.65 -21.94 4.85
C LYS A 149 8.65 -23.04 3.78
N LYS A 150 8.01 -22.85 2.66
CA LYS A 150 8.10 -23.75 1.51
C LYS A 150 9.20 -23.24 0.59
#